data_67f3c8b1e61e9c92d2ff7105a067b46a
#
_entry.id   67f3c8b1e61e9c92d2ff7105a067b46a
#
_cell.length_a   1.000
_cell.length_b   1.000
_cell.length_c   1.000
_cell.angle_alpha   90.00
_cell.angle_beta   90.00
_cell.angle_gamma   90.00
#
_symmetry.space_group_name_H-M   'P 1'
#
loop_
_entity.id
_entity.type
_entity.pdbx_description
1 polymer ?
#
loop_
_entity_poly.entity_id
_entity_poly.type
_entity_poly.pdbx_seq_one_letter_code
_entity_poly.pdbx_strand_id
1 'polypeptide(L)'
;MFSAASIATMTACIFLFGLFFSLLINFRYIVKNAEEGVAVTVLFDDGVDQATINSIGEQIKAYKGVTKVEYVSAEEAWDEWSKQYFGDTELESEMAEGFKNDNPLANSSSYSVYVDKIEHQDALVKYIEGLDGVREVNQLKGATQTLSSFNTLLTYISVAIILILLCVAVFLISNTVAIGISIRKEEIGIMKLIGATNFFVRAPFLIEGMIIGLIGAIIPLVLLFVMYKNCLLYTSDAADDRISV
;
A
#
# COMPACT_ATOMS: atom_id res chain seq x y z
N MET A 1 -9.96 4.09 41.41
CA MET A 1 -8.95 3.11 40.95
C MET A 1 -9.39 2.33 39.72
N PHE A 2 -10.65 1.88 39.60
CA PHE A 2 -11.12 1.12 38.43
C PHE A 2 -11.14 1.92 37.11
N SER A 3 -11.47 3.21 37.17
CA SER A 3 -11.47 4.06 35.97
C SER A 3 -10.08 4.24 35.34
N ALA A 4 -9.01 4.27 36.14
CA ALA A 4 -7.65 4.37 35.64
C ALA A 4 -7.21 3.09 34.87
N ALA A 5 -7.54 1.91 35.41
CA ALA A 5 -7.27 0.64 34.75
C ALA A 5 -8.06 0.52 33.42
N SER A 6 -9.32 0.97 33.42
CA SER A 6 -10.16 0.99 32.21
C SER A 6 -9.62 1.95 31.15
N ILE A 7 -9.17 3.12 31.54
CA ILE A 7 -8.52 4.08 30.62
C ILE A 7 -7.25 3.46 30.05
N ALA A 8 -6.41 2.85 30.87
CA ALA A 8 -5.16 2.23 30.44
C ALA A 8 -5.40 1.09 29.42
N THR A 9 -6.37 0.21 29.69
CA THR A 9 -6.71 -0.89 28.76
C THR A 9 -7.29 -0.37 27.43
N MET A 10 -8.19 0.61 27.49
CA MET A 10 -8.75 1.28 26.30
C MET A 10 -7.64 1.94 25.47
N THR A 11 -6.78 2.71 26.13
CA THR A 11 -5.63 3.38 25.50
C THR A 11 -4.73 2.37 24.82
N ALA A 12 -4.39 1.26 25.46
CA ALA A 12 -3.56 0.20 24.89
C ALA A 12 -4.22 -0.44 23.66
N CYS A 13 -5.53 -0.75 23.72
CA CYS A 13 -6.25 -1.32 22.58
C CYS A 13 -6.31 -0.38 21.39
N ILE A 14 -6.63 0.90 21.62
CA ILE A 14 -6.72 1.90 20.55
C ILE A 14 -5.33 2.16 19.97
N PHE A 15 -4.28 2.19 20.80
CA PHE A 15 -2.91 2.35 20.37
C PHE A 15 -2.46 1.19 19.46
N LEU A 16 -2.68 -0.05 19.88
CA LEU A 16 -2.37 -1.24 19.08
C LEU A 16 -3.14 -1.25 17.76
N PHE A 17 -4.43 -0.91 17.80
CA PHE A 17 -5.24 -0.81 16.60
C PHE A 17 -4.70 0.26 15.64
N GLY A 18 -4.40 1.46 16.15
CA GLY A 18 -3.87 2.56 15.35
C GLY A 18 -2.49 2.28 14.78
N LEU A 19 -1.60 1.65 15.57
CA LEU A 19 -0.27 1.23 15.13
C LEU A 19 -0.39 0.20 14.00
N PHE A 20 -1.22 -0.82 14.19
CA PHE A 20 -1.42 -1.86 13.19
C PHE A 20 -2.06 -1.31 11.91
N PHE A 21 -3.05 -0.42 12.04
CA PHE A 21 -3.69 0.25 10.91
C PHE A 21 -2.69 1.13 10.14
N SER A 22 -1.82 1.86 10.85
CA SER A 22 -0.75 2.64 10.23
C SER A 22 0.24 1.77 9.46
N LEU A 23 0.66 0.63 10.03
CA LEU A 23 1.53 -0.33 9.35
C LEU A 23 0.89 -0.88 8.08
N LEU A 24 -0.40 -1.24 8.13
CA LEU A 24 -1.13 -1.75 6.98
C LEU A 24 -1.22 -0.75 5.83
N ILE A 25 -1.52 0.52 6.13
CA ILE A 25 -1.59 1.57 5.10
C ILE A 25 -0.23 1.77 4.44
N ASN A 26 0.84 1.87 5.24
CA ASN A 26 2.18 2.04 4.71
C ASN A 26 2.62 0.83 3.87
N PHE A 27 2.30 -0.37 4.32
CA PHE A 27 2.62 -1.58 3.58
C PHE A 27 1.86 -1.65 2.25
N ARG A 28 0.56 -1.31 2.23
CA ARG A 28 -0.21 -1.19 0.99
C ARG A 28 0.37 -0.15 0.03
N TYR A 29 0.86 0.96 0.56
CA TYR A 29 1.50 1.97 -0.25
C TYR A 29 2.79 1.45 -0.91
N ILE A 30 3.62 0.71 -0.16
CA ILE A 30 4.84 0.08 -0.70
C ILE A 30 4.49 -0.93 -1.80
N VAL A 31 3.51 -1.81 -1.55
CA VAL A 31 3.07 -2.80 -2.55
C VAL A 31 2.53 -2.11 -3.79
N LYS A 32 1.71 -1.08 -3.63
CA LYS A 32 1.16 -0.31 -4.74
C LYS A 32 2.27 0.34 -5.58
N ASN A 33 3.27 0.96 -4.95
CA ASN A 33 4.40 1.53 -5.68
C ASN A 33 5.22 0.45 -6.41
N ALA A 34 5.36 -0.74 -5.81
CA ALA A 34 5.99 -1.86 -6.48
C ALA A 34 5.17 -2.37 -7.68
N GLU A 35 3.84 -2.41 -7.56
CA GLU A 35 2.92 -2.77 -8.66
C GLU A 35 3.00 -1.75 -9.81
N GLU A 36 3.00 -0.46 -9.48
CA GLU A 36 3.10 0.63 -10.47
C GLU A 36 4.46 0.65 -11.19
N GLY A 37 5.50 0.07 -10.60
CA GLY A 37 6.84 -0.08 -11.19
C GLY A 37 6.98 -1.26 -12.15
N VAL A 38 6.00 -2.17 -12.24
CA VAL A 38 6.05 -3.31 -13.16
C VAL A 38 5.48 -2.91 -14.52
N ALA A 39 6.38 -2.64 -15.46
CA ALA A 39 6.02 -2.30 -16.83
C ALA A 39 5.70 -3.53 -17.68
N VAL A 40 4.80 -3.35 -18.64
CA VAL A 40 4.62 -4.24 -19.78
C VAL A 40 5.45 -3.70 -20.93
N THR A 41 6.37 -4.48 -21.45
CA THR A 41 7.22 -4.09 -22.59
C THR A 41 6.57 -4.53 -23.89
N VAL A 42 6.32 -3.56 -24.77
CA VAL A 42 5.73 -3.76 -26.10
C VAL A 42 6.80 -3.60 -27.15
N LEU A 43 7.14 -4.68 -27.83
CA LEU A 43 8.12 -4.70 -28.92
C LEU A 43 7.39 -4.59 -30.27
N PHE A 44 7.97 -3.83 -31.20
CA PHE A 44 7.39 -3.60 -32.52
C PHE A 44 7.93 -4.59 -33.56
N ASP A 45 7.18 -4.78 -34.62
CA ASP A 45 7.63 -5.54 -35.80
C ASP A 45 8.82 -4.84 -36.49
N ASP A 46 9.67 -5.62 -37.11
CA ASP A 46 10.81 -5.08 -37.86
C ASP A 46 10.36 -4.21 -39.03
N GLY A 47 10.85 -2.97 -39.09
CA GLY A 47 10.57 -2.05 -40.18
C GLY A 47 9.27 -1.24 -40.05
N VAL A 48 8.62 -1.27 -38.88
CA VAL A 48 7.47 -0.39 -38.60
C VAL A 48 7.92 1.06 -38.57
N ASP A 49 7.17 1.92 -39.27
CA ASP A 49 7.46 3.35 -39.34
C ASP A 49 7.09 4.07 -38.03
N GLN A 50 7.76 5.18 -37.78
CA GLN A 50 7.56 5.98 -36.55
C GLN A 50 6.12 6.50 -36.41
N ALA A 51 5.41 6.70 -37.53
CA ALA A 51 4.01 7.13 -37.47
C ALA A 51 3.10 6.05 -36.91
N THR A 52 3.32 4.80 -37.29
CA THR A 52 2.60 3.62 -36.75
C THR A 52 2.95 3.42 -35.29
N ILE A 53 4.24 3.50 -34.88
CA ILE A 53 4.67 3.42 -33.49
C ILE A 53 3.94 4.47 -32.65
N ASN A 54 3.89 5.73 -33.12
CA ASN A 54 3.19 6.79 -32.40
C ASN A 54 1.68 6.52 -32.29
N SER A 55 1.06 6.00 -33.36
CA SER A 55 -0.36 5.62 -33.33
C SER A 55 -0.65 4.52 -32.32
N ILE A 56 0.20 3.50 -32.23
CA ILE A 56 0.12 2.44 -31.22
C ILE A 56 0.23 3.07 -29.81
N GLY A 57 1.17 3.97 -29.60
CA GLY A 57 1.34 4.67 -28.31
C GLY A 57 0.10 5.43 -27.86
N GLU A 58 -0.56 6.15 -28.79
CA GLU A 58 -1.79 6.88 -28.48
C GLU A 58 -2.97 5.93 -28.18
N GLN A 59 -3.07 4.82 -28.90
CA GLN A 59 -4.09 3.80 -28.62
C GLN A 59 -3.88 3.16 -27.24
N ILE A 60 -2.64 2.85 -26.87
CA ILE A 60 -2.29 2.30 -25.56
C ILE A 60 -2.58 3.32 -24.46
N LYS A 61 -2.21 4.60 -24.64
CA LYS A 61 -2.50 5.67 -23.66
C LYS A 61 -4.00 5.87 -23.41
N ALA A 62 -4.82 5.68 -24.45
CA ALA A 62 -6.27 5.80 -24.35
C ALA A 62 -6.92 4.61 -23.64
N TYR A 63 -6.21 3.52 -23.43
CA TYR A 63 -6.75 2.34 -22.80
C TYR A 63 -6.95 2.56 -21.29
N LYS A 64 -8.11 2.12 -20.78
CA LYS A 64 -8.47 2.30 -19.37
C LYS A 64 -7.53 1.56 -18.45
N GLY A 65 -6.95 2.27 -17.47
CA GLY A 65 -6.04 1.70 -16.47
C GLY A 65 -4.56 1.89 -16.80
N VAL A 66 -4.23 2.43 -17.96
CA VAL A 66 -2.86 2.84 -18.31
C VAL A 66 -2.55 4.17 -17.62
N THR A 67 -1.45 4.21 -16.87
CA THR A 67 -1.00 5.40 -16.12
C THR A 67 0.12 6.13 -16.83
N LYS A 68 1.01 5.39 -17.50
CA LYS A 68 2.18 5.94 -18.18
C LYS A 68 2.56 5.06 -19.35
N VAL A 69 3.03 5.69 -20.43
CA VAL A 69 3.63 5.03 -21.60
C VAL A 69 4.93 5.75 -21.90
N GLU A 70 6.03 5.05 -21.83
CA GLU A 70 7.38 5.55 -22.13
C GLU A 70 7.92 4.86 -23.36
N TYR A 71 8.42 5.65 -24.29
CA TYR A 71 9.15 5.12 -25.43
C TYR A 71 10.60 4.89 -25.05
N VAL A 72 11.09 3.70 -25.26
CA VAL A 72 12.49 3.31 -25.05
C VAL A 72 13.10 3.06 -26.41
N SER A 73 14.08 3.87 -26.79
CA SER A 73 14.81 3.69 -28.03
C SER A 73 15.72 2.45 -27.97
N ALA A 74 16.12 1.94 -29.13
CA ALA A 74 17.06 0.83 -29.22
C ALA A 74 18.42 1.16 -28.54
N GLU A 75 18.83 2.44 -28.57
CA GLU A 75 20.06 2.90 -27.93
C GLU A 75 19.92 2.91 -26.41
N GLU A 76 18.81 3.45 -25.87
CA GLU A 76 18.51 3.45 -24.43
C GLU A 76 18.37 2.02 -23.91
N ALA A 77 17.68 1.15 -24.64
CA ALA A 77 17.55 -0.26 -24.27
C ALA A 77 18.91 -0.96 -24.20
N TRP A 78 19.80 -0.65 -25.11
CA TRP A 78 21.17 -1.15 -25.09
C TRP A 78 21.98 -0.61 -23.92
N ASP A 79 21.88 0.69 -23.64
CA ASP A 79 22.59 1.34 -22.54
C ASP A 79 22.15 0.79 -21.17
N GLU A 80 20.86 0.58 -20.98
CA GLU A 80 20.34 -0.02 -19.75
C GLU A 80 20.76 -1.49 -19.60
N TRP A 81 20.62 -2.26 -20.69
CA TRP A 81 20.97 -3.66 -20.70
C TRP A 81 22.48 -3.87 -20.49
N SER A 82 23.30 -3.08 -21.17
CA SER A 82 24.76 -3.19 -21.04
C SER A 82 25.25 -2.86 -19.63
N LYS A 83 24.71 -1.82 -19.00
CA LYS A 83 25.02 -1.48 -17.58
C LYS A 83 24.59 -2.57 -16.61
N GLN A 84 23.45 -3.20 -16.86
CA GLN A 84 22.97 -4.25 -15.98
C GLN A 84 23.78 -5.56 -16.06
N TYR A 85 24.26 -5.92 -17.25
CA TYR A 85 24.92 -7.22 -17.49
C TYR A 85 26.43 -7.15 -17.55
N PHE A 86 27.00 -6.01 -17.97
CA PHE A 86 28.44 -5.83 -18.03
C PHE A 86 28.99 -5.03 -16.85
N GLY A 87 28.15 -4.35 -16.05
CA GLY A 87 28.56 -3.55 -14.89
C GLY A 87 29.35 -2.29 -15.26
N ASP A 88 30.02 -1.70 -14.24
CA ASP A 88 30.73 -0.42 -14.36
C ASP A 88 32.28 -0.59 -14.33
N THR A 89 32.81 -1.82 -14.41
CA THR A 89 34.26 -2.05 -14.43
C THR A 89 34.87 -1.76 -15.79
N GLU A 90 36.17 -1.36 -15.83
CA GLU A 90 36.88 -1.05 -17.08
C GLU A 90 36.86 -2.20 -18.08
N LEU A 91 36.98 -3.45 -17.62
CA LEU A 91 36.95 -4.65 -18.46
C LEU A 91 35.55 -4.89 -19.08
N GLU A 92 34.50 -4.59 -18.32
CA GLU A 92 33.11 -4.77 -18.73
C GLU A 92 32.68 -3.67 -19.72
N SER A 93 33.19 -2.45 -19.55
CA SER A 93 32.99 -1.36 -20.51
C SER A 93 33.70 -1.60 -21.86
N GLU A 94 34.91 -2.21 -21.87
CA GLU A 94 35.58 -2.65 -23.09
C GLU A 94 34.81 -3.74 -23.84
N MET A 95 34.16 -4.69 -23.10
CA MET A 95 33.28 -5.70 -23.69
C MET A 95 32.04 -5.07 -24.30
N ALA A 96 31.40 -4.11 -23.63
CA ALA A 96 30.27 -3.36 -24.14
C ALA A 96 30.61 -2.53 -25.40
N GLU A 97 31.83 -1.96 -25.46
CA GLU A 97 32.32 -1.25 -26.64
C GLU A 97 32.47 -2.15 -27.88
N GLY A 98 32.77 -3.43 -27.70
CA GLY A 98 32.83 -4.40 -28.78
C GLY A 98 31.50 -4.60 -29.51
N PHE A 99 30.39 -4.39 -28.85
CA PHE A 99 29.03 -4.49 -29.41
C PHE A 99 28.46 -3.15 -29.93
N LYS A 100 29.18 -2.03 -29.77
CA LYS A 100 28.72 -0.72 -30.20
C LYS A 100 28.42 -0.63 -31.72
N ASN A 101 29.16 -1.41 -32.50
CA ASN A 101 28.98 -1.46 -33.97
C ASN A 101 28.06 -2.59 -34.44
N ASP A 102 27.72 -3.53 -33.56
CA ASP A 102 26.82 -4.66 -33.82
C ASP A 102 25.85 -4.81 -32.65
N ASN A 103 25.06 -3.76 -32.46
CA ASN A 103 24.09 -3.71 -31.37
C ASN A 103 23.00 -4.78 -31.58
N PRO A 104 22.93 -5.83 -30.78
CA PRO A 104 21.91 -6.89 -30.89
C PRO A 104 20.48 -6.37 -30.65
N LEU A 105 20.34 -5.19 -30.04
CA LEU A 105 19.05 -4.53 -29.77
C LEU A 105 18.73 -3.42 -30.77
N ALA A 106 19.46 -3.32 -31.89
CA ALA A 106 19.30 -2.21 -32.90
C ALA A 106 17.85 -2.04 -33.41
N ASN A 107 17.07 -3.14 -33.45
CA ASN A 107 15.67 -3.14 -33.87
C ASN A 107 14.69 -3.36 -32.69
N SER A 108 15.14 -3.14 -31.47
CA SER A 108 14.37 -3.47 -30.25
C SER A 108 13.85 -2.22 -29.55
N SER A 109 13.42 -1.20 -30.32
CA SER A 109 12.65 -0.12 -29.71
C SER A 109 11.34 -0.66 -29.14
N SER A 110 10.91 -0.10 -28.02
CA SER A 110 9.76 -0.60 -27.28
C SER A 110 8.97 0.51 -26.60
N TYR A 111 7.74 0.19 -26.20
CA TYR A 111 7.05 0.96 -25.18
C TYR A 111 7.09 0.24 -23.85
N SER A 112 7.45 0.95 -22.79
CA SER A 112 7.23 0.54 -21.39
C SER A 112 5.90 1.11 -20.92
N VAL A 113 4.92 0.22 -20.71
CA VAL A 113 3.55 0.58 -20.36
C VAL A 113 3.28 0.24 -18.91
N TYR A 114 2.87 1.23 -18.13
CA TYR A 114 2.56 1.11 -16.71
C TYR A 114 1.06 1.19 -16.50
N VAL A 115 0.54 0.39 -15.56
CA VAL A 115 -0.88 0.32 -15.23
C VAL A 115 -1.13 0.74 -13.78
N ASP A 116 -2.35 1.19 -13.48
CA ASP A 116 -2.79 1.55 -12.14
C ASP A 116 -2.91 0.34 -11.21
N LYS A 117 -3.21 -0.84 -11.79
CA LYS A 117 -3.36 -2.12 -11.09
C LYS A 117 -2.84 -3.27 -11.94
N ILE A 118 -2.10 -4.14 -11.30
CA ILE A 118 -1.55 -5.34 -11.92
C ILE A 118 -2.65 -6.25 -12.51
N GLU A 119 -3.85 -6.27 -11.91
CA GLU A 119 -5.00 -7.03 -12.38
C GLU A 119 -5.48 -6.61 -13.79
N HIS A 120 -5.16 -5.38 -14.21
CA HIS A 120 -5.49 -4.86 -15.53
C HIS A 120 -4.48 -5.26 -16.60
N GLN A 121 -3.29 -5.76 -16.23
CA GLN A 121 -2.22 -6.11 -17.18
C GLN A 121 -2.64 -7.19 -18.18
N ASP A 122 -3.28 -8.28 -17.73
CA ASP A 122 -3.65 -9.38 -18.63
C ASP A 122 -4.64 -8.96 -19.71
N ALA A 123 -5.58 -8.06 -19.37
CA ALA A 123 -6.54 -7.53 -20.33
C ALA A 123 -5.86 -6.54 -21.29
N LEU A 124 -4.95 -5.72 -20.79
CA LEU A 124 -4.16 -4.77 -21.57
C LEU A 124 -3.24 -5.52 -22.56
N VAL A 125 -2.52 -6.55 -22.10
CA VAL A 125 -1.65 -7.37 -22.94
C VAL A 125 -2.41 -7.96 -24.12
N LYS A 126 -3.56 -8.58 -23.87
CA LYS A 126 -4.42 -9.12 -24.95
C LYS A 126 -4.89 -8.06 -25.94
N TYR A 127 -5.14 -6.85 -25.45
CA TYR A 127 -5.51 -5.74 -26.32
C TYR A 127 -4.34 -5.32 -27.19
N ILE A 128 -3.14 -5.17 -26.62
CA ILE A 128 -1.93 -4.73 -27.32
C ILE A 128 -1.46 -5.79 -28.33
N GLU A 129 -1.52 -7.09 -27.98
CA GLU A 129 -1.20 -8.19 -28.89
C GLU A 129 -2.09 -8.21 -30.15
N GLY A 130 -3.26 -7.59 -30.10
CA GLY A 130 -4.17 -7.47 -31.23
C GLY A 130 -3.93 -6.23 -32.10
N LEU A 131 -2.95 -5.38 -31.79
CA LEU A 131 -2.64 -4.19 -32.58
C LEU A 131 -1.67 -4.52 -33.72
N ASP A 132 -1.94 -4.01 -34.92
CA ASP A 132 -1.06 -4.18 -36.07
C ASP A 132 0.26 -3.45 -35.85
N GLY A 133 1.39 -4.13 -36.07
CA GLY A 133 2.74 -3.60 -35.89
C GLY A 133 3.37 -3.93 -34.52
N VAL A 134 2.66 -4.68 -33.67
CA VAL A 134 3.21 -5.21 -32.42
C VAL A 134 3.71 -6.63 -32.63
N ARG A 135 5.02 -6.85 -32.44
CA ARG A 135 5.68 -8.15 -32.57
C ARG A 135 5.45 -9.05 -31.35
N GLU A 136 5.66 -8.48 -30.18
CA GLU A 136 5.64 -9.23 -28.93
C GLU A 136 5.33 -8.30 -27.76
N VAL A 137 4.58 -8.82 -26.80
CA VAL A 137 4.29 -8.14 -25.54
C VAL A 137 4.87 -8.94 -24.39
N ASN A 138 5.93 -8.40 -23.78
CA ASN A 138 6.60 -9.04 -22.67
C ASN A 138 6.08 -8.50 -21.34
N GLN A 139 5.58 -9.38 -20.50
CA GLN A 139 5.22 -9.09 -19.11
C GLN A 139 5.97 -10.03 -18.18
N LEU A 140 6.38 -9.51 -17.03
CA LEU A 140 6.99 -10.31 -15.96
C LEU A 140 5.91 -11.11 -15.23
N LYS A 141 5.33 -12.13 -15.91
CA LYS A 141 4.20 -12.94 -15.37
C LYS A 141 4.46 -13.46 -13.95
N GLY A 142 5.69 -13.87 -13.65
CA GLY A 142 6.06 -14.36 -12.32
C GLY A 142 5.96 -13.26 -11.25
N ALA A 143 6.44 -12.06 -11.53
CA ALA A 143 6.37 -10.93 -10.62
C ALA A 143 4.91 -10.46 -10.46
N THR A 144 4.18 -10.33 -11.57
CA THR A 144 2.77 -9.92 -11.60
C THR A 144 1.89 -10.85 -10.78
N GLN A 145 2.01 -12.16 -10.96
CA GLN A 145 1.23 -13.14 -10.20
C GLN A 145 1.59 -13.14 -8.71
N THR A 146 2.88 -13.02 -8.39
CA THR A 146 3.34 -12.97 -7.00
C THR A 146 2.79 -11.74 -6.29
N LEU A 147 2.91 -10.55 -6.90
CA LEU A 147 2.41 -9.30 -6.34
C LEU A 147 0.89 -9.30 -6.17
N SER A 148 0.13 -9.76 -7.16
CA SER A 148 -1.33 -9.87 -7.08
C SER A 148 -1.78 -10.83 -5.98
N SER A 149 -1.16 -11.99 -5.88
CA SER A 149 -1.44 -12.97 -4.81
C SER A 149 -1.11 -12.40 -3.44
N PHE A 150 -0.01 -11.66 -3.34
CA PHE A 150 0.43 -11.02 -2.11
C PHE A 150 -0.53 -9.91 -1.66
N ASN A 151 -1.00 -9.07 -2.59
CA ASN A 151 -1.99 -8.03 -2.32
C ASN A 151 -3.32 -8.61 -1.82
N THR A 152 -3.77 -9.69 -2.44
CA THR A 152 -4.98 -10.42 -2.03
C THR A 152 -4.83 -11.01 -0.62
N LEU A 153 -3.71 -11.68 -0.36
CA LEU A 153 -3.41 -12.27 0.95
C LEU A 153 -3.38 -11.19 2.05
N LEU A 154 -2.70 -10.07 1.79
CA LEU A 154 -2.67 -8.92 2.70
C LEU A 154 -4.06 -8.38 3.01
N THR A 155 -4.92 -8.31 2.02
CA THR A 155 -6.30 -7.84 2.21
C THR A 155 -7.06 -8.75 3.16
N TYR A 156 -6.99 -10.07 2.96
CA TYR A 156 -7.66 -11.03 3.86
C TYR A 156 -7.09 -11.00 5.28
N ILE A 157 -5.77 -10.98 5.43
CA ILE A 157 -5.12 -10.88 6.74
C ILE A 157 -5.51 -9.58 7.44
N SER A 158 -5.52 -8.46 6.72
CA SER A 158 -5.91 -7.15 7.26
C SER A 158 -7.34 -7.15 7.80
N VAL A 159 -8.28 -7.66 7.02
CA VAL A 159 -9.69 -7.76 7.43
C VAL A 159 -9.83 -8.67 8.66
N ALA A 160 -9.17 -9.82 8.67
CA ALA A 160 -9.22 -10.75 9.80
C ALA A 160 -8.69 -10.09 11.10
N ILE A 161 -7.55 -9.40 11.03
CA ILE A 161 -6.96 -8.72 12.19
C ILE A 161 -7.86 -7.58 12.67
N ILE A 162 -8.43 -6.77 11.77
CA ILE A 162 -9.38 -5.71 12.14
C ILE A 162 -10.59 -6.30 12.88
N LEU A 163 -11.15 -7.40 12.38
CA LEU A 163 -12.27 -8.07 13.04
C LEU A 163 -11.91 -8.60 14.42
N ILE A 164 -10.74 -9.23 14.56
CA ILE A 164 -10.27 -9.74 15.86
C ILE A 164 -10.08 -8.59 16.85
N LEU A 165 -9.42 -7.50 16.45
CA LEU A 165 -9.20 -6.33 17.29
C LEU A 165 -10.53 -5.68 17.71
N LEU A 166 -11.51 -5.61 16.79
CA LEU A 166 -12.84 -5.10 17.09
C LEU A 166 -13.56 -5.98 18.12
N CYS A 167 -13.52 -7.30 17.97
CA CYS A 167 -14.08 -8.24 18.94
C CYS A 167 -13.43 -8.08 20.31
N VAL A 168 -12.11 -7.98 20.37
CA VAL A 168 -11.36 -7.77 21.63
C VAL A 168 -11.75 -6.44 22.26
N ALA A 169 -11.84 -5.36 21.50
CA ALA A 169 -12.26 -4.05 21.99
C ALA A 169 -13.66 -4.10 22.59
N VAL A 170 -14.64 -4.68 21.88
CA VAL A 170 -16.01 -4.85 22.39
C VAL A 170 -16.04 -5.69 23.65
N PHE A 171 -15.29 -6.78 23.71
CA PHE A 171 -15.19 -7.65 24.89
C PHE A 171 -14.63 -6.89 26.09
N LEU A 172 -13.54 -6.13 25.91
CA LEU A 172 -12.94 -5.35 26.99
C LEU A 172 -13.87 -4.24 27.50
N ILE A 173 -14.54 -3.52 26.59
CA ILE A 173 -15.53 -2.50 26.94
C ILE A 173 -16.67 -3.14 27.74
N SER A 174 -17.23 -4.25 27.25
CA SER A 174 -18.32 -4.94 27.90
C SER A 174 -17.93 -5.41 29.34
N ASN A 175 -16.73 -5.96 29.49
CA ASN A 175 -16.23 -6.40 30.78
C ASN A 175 -16.05 -5.22 31.76
N THR A 176 -15.49 -4.11 31.28
CA THR A 176 -15.29 -2.88 32.05
C THR A 176 -16.63 -2.30 32.54
N VAL A 177 -17.62 -2.23 31.64
CA VAL A 177 -18.98 -1.76 32.00
C VAL A 177 -19.66 -2.71 32.99
N ALA A 178 -19.54 -4.01 32.80
CA ALA A 178 -20.12 -5.01 33.71
C ALA A 178 -19.56 -4.88 35.14
N ILE A 179 -18.24 -4.67 35.28
CA ILE A 179 -17.59 -4.43 36.57
C ILE A 179 -18.11 -3.12 37.19
N GLY A 180 -18.20 -2.03 36.41
CA GLY A 180 -18.72 -0.75 36.87
C GLY A 180 -20.15 -0.84 37.42
N ILE A 181 -21.02 -1.55 36.70
CA ILE A 181 -22.41 -1.82 37.14
C ILE A 181 -22.44 -2.67 38.42
N SER A 182 -21.58 -3.68 38.53
CA SER A 182 -21.54 -4.57 39.69
C SER A 182 -21.18 -3.83 40.96
N ILE A 183 -20.23 -2.90 40.90
CA ILE A 183 -19.79 -2.09 42.05
C ILE A 183 -20.90 -1.15 42.56
N ARG A 184 -21.73 -0.61 41.64
CA ARG A 184 -22.80 0.33 41.95
C ARG A 184 -24.19 -0.32 42.04
N LYS A 185 -24.24 -1.64 42.22
CA LYS A 185 -25.48 -2.42 42.22
C LYS A 185 -26.48 -1.97 43.30
N GLU A 186 -26.00 -1.60 44.47
CA GLU A 186 -26.84 -1.10 45.59
C GLU A 186 -27.46 0.27 45.22
N GLU A 187 -26.69 1.19 44.70
CA GLU A 187 -27.19 2.51 44.26
C GLU A 187 -28.26 2.38 43.17
N ILE A 188 -28.02 1.48 42.20
CA ILE A 188 -28.97 1.15 41.12
C ILE A 188 -30.26 0.55 41.74
N GLY A 189 -30.12 -0.31 42.73
CA GLY A 189 -31.26 -0.90 43.44
C GLY A 189 -32.15 0.16 44.12
N ILE A 190 -31.54 1.11 44.82
CA ILE A 190 -32.23 2.23 45.46
C ILE A 190 -32.94 3.11 44.43
N MET A 191 -32.27 3.47 43.33
CA MET A 191 -32.89 4.25 42.25
C MET A 191 -34.12 3.58 41.66
N LYS A 192 -34.09 2.25 41.46
CA LYS A 192 -35.24 1.49 40.97
C LYS A 192 -36.37 1.41 41.96
N LEU A 193 -36.10 1.33 43.28
CA LEU A 193 -37.12 1.32 44.33
C LEU A 193 -37.88 2.65 44.38
N ILE A 194 -37.22 3.76 44.08
CA ILE A 194 -37.83 5.12 44.02
C ILE A 194 -38.60 5.32 42.72
N GLY A 195 -38.60 4.37 41.75
CA GLY A 195 -39.33 4.44 40.50
C GLY A 195 -38.55 5.07 39.34
N ALA A 196 -37.22 5.12 39.43
CA ALA A 196 -36.39 5.63 38.33
C ALA A 196 -36.54 4.80 37.03
N THR A 197 -36.66 5.48 35.89
CA THR A 197 -36.73 4.81 34.60
C THR A 197 -35.40 4.16 34.23
N ASN A 198 -35.44 3.12 33.39
CA ASN A 198 -34.22 2.42 32.96
C ASN A 198 -33.23 3.34 32.23
N PHE A 199 -33.73 4.40 31.54
CA PHE A 199 -32.90 5.39 30.93
C PHE A 199 -32.14 6.23 31.95
N PHE A 200 -32.81 6.68 32.98
CA PHE A 200 -32.19 7.49 34.04
C PHE A 200 -31.08 6.73 34.78
N VAL A 201 -31.30 5.41 35.01
CA VAL A 201 -30.29 4.55 35.62
C VAL A 201 -29.08 4.33 34.71
N ARG A 202 -29.26 4.27 33.39
CA ARG A 202 -28.19 4.02 32.43
C ARG A 202 -27.41 5.30 32.00
N ALA A 203 -28.03 6.48 32.06
CA ALA A 203 -27.46 7.74 31.63
C ALA A 203 -26.09 8.05 32.23
N PRO A 204 -25.85 7.95 33.56
CA PRO A 204 -24.55 8.23 34.15
C PRO A 204 -23.45 7.28 33.64
N PHE A 205 -23.75 6.01 33.40
CA PHE A 205 -22.78 5.04 32.87
C PHE A 205 -22.42 5.33 31.40
N LEU A 206 -23.37 5.81 30.60
CA LEU A 206 -23.11 6.24 29.23
C LEU A 206 -22.19 7.47 29.19
N ILE A 207 -22.45 8.44 30.07
CA ILE A 207 -21.59 9.65 30.13
C ILE A 207 -20.19 9.29 30.61
N GLU A 208 -20.09 8.46 31.68
CA GLU A 208 -18.80 7.99 32.19
C GLU A 208 -18.02 7.22 31.11
N GLY A 209 -18.69 6.34 30.34
CA GLY A 209 -18.11 5.60 29.23
C GLY A 209 -17.64 6.50 28.09
N MET A 210 -18.40 7.55 27.76
CA MET A 210 -17.99 8.55 26.77
C MET A 210 -16.74 9.31 27.20
N ILE A 211 -16.67 9.76 28.45
CA ILE A 211 -15.49 10.48 28.98
C ILE A 211 -14.26 9.58 28.99
N ILE A 212 -14.40 8.35 29.47
CA ILE A 212 -13.31 7.37 29.49
C ILE A 212 -12.85 7.08 28.05
N GLY A 213 -13.79 6.90 27.12
CA GLY A 213 -13.50 6.65 25.71
C GLY A 213 -12.77 7.82 25.03
N LEU A 214 -13.18 9.06 25.30
CA LEU A 214 -12.53 10.26 24.78
C LEU A 214 -11.10 10.40 25.30
N ILE A 215 -10.89 10.28 26.61
CA ILE A 215 -9.55 10.35 27.21
C ILE A 215 -8.69 9.19 26.71
N GLY A 216 -9.25 7.98 26.68
CA GLY A 216 -8.57 6.78 26.17
C GLY A 216 -8.21 6.86 24.68
N ALA A 217 -8.90 7.67 23.88
CA ALA A 217 -8.59 7.86 22.46
C ALA A 217 -7.56 8.97 22.22
N ILE A 218 -7.59 10.06 22.98
CA ILE A 218 -6.67 11.20 22.81
C ILE A 218 -5.21 10.78 23.04
N ILE A 219 -4.95 10.01 24.09
CA ILE A 219 -3.57 9.60 24.45
C ILE A 219 -2.91 8.81 23.29
N PRO A 220 -3.50 7.72 22.77
CA PRO A 220 -2.89 6.98 21.67
C PRO A 220 -2.81 7.77 20.37
N LEU A 221 -3.76 8.66 20.07
CA LEU A 221 -3.69 9.53 18.91
C LEU A 221 -2.49 10.48 18.95
N VAL A 222 -2.24 11.09 20.11
CA VAL A 222 -1.06 11.95 20.30
C VAL A 222 0.23 11.14 20.17
N LEU A 223 0.30 9.95 20.79
CA LEU A 223 1.47 9.09 20.71
C LEU A 223 1.75 8.66 19.26
N LEU A 224 0.73 8.21 18.53
CA LEU A 224 0.86 7.83 17.12
C LEU A 224 1.27 9.01 16.25
N PHE A 225 0.72 10.19 16.49
CA PHE A 225 1.09 11.40 15.74
C PHE A 225 2.57 11.77 15.96
N VAL A 226 3.03 11.73 17.22
CA VAL A 226 4.44 12.01 17.56
C VAL A 226 5.36 10.95 16.95
N MET A 227 5.01 9.68 17.05
CA MET A 227 5.79 8.60 16.44
C MET A 227 5.87 8.76 14.91
N TYR A 228 4.74 9.03 14.26
CA TYR A 228 4.68 9.22 12.80
C TYR A 228 5.53 10.42 12.37
N LYS A 229 5.39 11.56 13.05
CA LYS A 229 6.18 12.76 12.75
C LYS A 229 7.68 12.53 12.92
N ASN A 230 8.09 11.87 14.02
CA ASN A 230 9.51 11.60 14.26
C ASN A 230 10.07 10.58 13.26
N CYS A 231 9.29 9.57 12.88
CA CYS A 231 9.69 8.60 11.87
C CYS A 231 9.87 9.25 10.49
N LEU A 232 8.97 10.15 10.11
CA LEU A 232 9.02 10.89 8.84
C LEU A 232 10.21 11.86 8.78
N LEU A 233 10.51 12.56 9.87
CA LEU A 233 11.68 13.45 9.97
C LEU A 233 12.99 12.65 9.85
N TYR A 234 13.06 11.49 10.52
CA TYR A 234 14.26 10.65 10.48
C TYR A 234 14.51 10.03 9.09
N THR A 235 13.45 9.66 8.36
CA THR A 235 13.58 9.14 6.99
C THR A 235 13.91 10.23 5.98
N SER A 236 13.43 11.46 6.18
CA SER A 236 13.75 12.61 5.33
C SER A 236 15.21 13.03 5.49
N ASP A 237 15.72 13.12 6.72
CA ASP A 237 17.13 13.43 6.99
C ASP A 237 18.09 12.36 6.43
N ALA A 238 17.71 11.07 6.54
CA ALA A 238 18.51 9.98 5.98
C ALA A 238 18.51 9.93 4.44
N ALA A 239 17.50 10.50 3.78
CA ALA A 239 17.44 10.61 2.33
C ALA A 239 18.30 11.80 1.83
N ASP A 240 18.32 12.91 2.55
CA ASP A 240 19.12 14.10 2.22
C ASP A 240 20.63 13.85 2.37
N ASP A 241 21.03 13.08 3.39
CA ASP A 241 22.45 12.68 3.59
C ASP A 241 22.97 11.76 2.47
N ARG A 242 22.11 11.02 1.75
CA ARG A 242 22.52 10.18 0.61
C ARG A 242 22.70 10.95 -0.70
N ILE A 243 22.11 12.15 -0.81
CA ILE A 243 22.20 12.99 -2.01
C ILE A 243 23.44 13.92 -1.91
N SER A 244 24.04 14.05 -0.74
CA SER A 244 25.20 14.94 -0.47
C SER A 244 26.57 14.23 -0.56
N VAL A 245 26.64 12.97 -0.99
CA VAL A 245 27.89 12.20 -1.28
C VAL A 245 27.88 11.83 -2.79
#